data_f8994367e9758d1b60a5589c454d9a5f
#
_entry.id   f8994367e9758d1b60a5589c454d9a5f
#
_cell.length_a   1.000
_cell.length_b   1.000
_cell.length_c   1.000
_cell.angle_alpha   90.00
_cell.angle_beta   90.00
_cell.angle_gamma   90.00
#
_symmetry.space_group_name_H-M   'P 1'
#
loop_
_entity.id
_entity.type
_entity.pdbx_description
1 polymer ?
#
loop_
_entity_poly.entity_id
_entity_poly.type
_entity_poly.pdbx_seq_one_letter_code
_entity_poly.pdbx_strand_id
1 'polypeptide(L)'
;MANSKDQQGHELRSILENTNAPEITQVGGDAPAAPPEQLLNHTILKFLTASFSFFVAGVNDGSVGALIPYVIRQYNINTAQTSALYATNFAGWFISAIINTHLTQFFDLGSMMLLGAALQVLAHALRIWNPPFPLFVVSFTFVSLGQALNDTHANSFVADARSSHRWLALIHASYSAGCLVGPFVSTAVAAAATPSVWYYFYAVPLGLCVANTAFIALAFRDTVKFRHKGEISSESRHKDASKLMALTFRSPSLWYLSIFFFFYLGSSLTASGWLVEYLIDVRKGDISQMGFVAAGYNGGTLLGRLLLAEPIHRFGPRYMIFAFGILCIGFQLVFWLVPNIIAASIAVSIVGFFAGPLFATGVSLAAKLFEPEIKPTALAFVFVMAQVGGSLFPMITGGVASSAGVAVLQPMLIALWAATSLSWLLVPQTKKRNLAETHQE
;
A
#
# COMPACT_ATOMS: atom_id res chain seq x y z
N MET A 1 15.70 9.55 -33.74
CA MET A 1 15.58 8.88 -32.44
C MET A 1 16.53 9.39 -31.34
N ALA A 2 17.49 10.25 -31.65
CA ALA A 2 18.39 10.86 -30.66
C ALA A 2 17.80 12.08 -29.92
N ASN A 3 16.84 12.78 -30.52
CA ASN A 3 16.30 14.06 -30.00
C ASN A 3 15.28 13.91 -28.82
N SER A 4 14.73 12.71 -28.59
CA SER A 4 13.71 12.49 -27.56
C SER A 4 14.32 12.21 -26.16
N LYS A 5 15.53 11.67 -26.11
CA LYS A 5 16.25 11.41 -24.85
C LYS A 5 16.84 12.69 -24.25
N ASP A 6 17.27 13.63 -25.11
CA ASP A 6 17.80 14.91 -24.65
C ASP A 6 16.68 15.86 -24.17
N GLN A 7 15.48 15.80 -24.76
CA GLN A 7 14.33 16.57 -24.29
C GLN A 7 13.82 16.06 -22.94
N GLN A 8 13.75 14.75 -22.72
CA GLN A 8 13.37 14.20 -21.40
C GLN A 8 14.43 14.49 -20.32
N GLY A 9 15.71 14.48 -20.69
CA GLY A 9 16.79 14.88 -19.79
C GLY A 9 16.73 16.37 -19.42
N HIS A 10 16.33 17.22 -20.37
CA HIS A 10 16.18 18.67 -20.17
C HIS A 10 14.92 19.01 -19.33
N GLU A 11 13.80 18.32 -19.55
CA GLU A 11 12.60 18.48 -18.71
C GLU A 11 12.82 17.98 -17.27
N LEU A 12 13.50 16.85 -17.08
CA LEU A 12 13.91 16.38 -15.75
C LEU A 12 14.84 17.39 -15.07
N ARG A 13 15.79 17.97 -15.81
CA ARG A 13 16.68 19.03 -15.28
C ARG A 13 15.92 20.31 -14.93
N SER A 14 15.02 20.78 -15.78
CA SER A 14 14.24 21.99 -15.51
C SER A 14 13.25 21.83 -14.34
N ILE A 15 12.73 20.61 -14.12
CA ILE A 15 11.89 20.27 -12.96
C ILE A 15 12.72 20.29 -11.67
N LEU A 16 14.00 19.91 -11.76
CA LEU A 16 14.90 19.84 -10.63
C LEU A 16 15.60 21.17 -10.32
N GLU A 17 15.91 22.00 -11.33
CA GLU A 17 16.49 23.33 -11.18
C GLU A 17 15.50 24.34 -10.57
N ASN A 18 14.20 24.12 -10.71
CA ASN A 18 13.16 24.90 -10.05
C ASN A 18 12.90 24.48 -8.57
N THR A 19 13.72 23.57 -8.00
CA THR A 19 13.67 23.23 -6.58
C THR A 19 14.65 24.07 -5.78
N ASN A 20 14.23 25.27 -5.36
CA ASN A 20 14.92 25.92 -4.24
C ASN A 20 14.80 24.98 -3.03
N ALA A 21 15.92 24.48 -2.53
CA ALA A 21 15.98 23.74 -1.30
C ALA A 21 15.41 24.61 -0.16
N PRO A 22 14.74 24.03 0.84
CA PRO A 22 14.35 24.79 2.03
C PRO A 22 15.61 25.41 2.63
N GLU A 23 15.56 26.67 3.00
CA GLU A 23 16.58 27.33 3.80
C GLU A 23 16.78 26.52 5.08
N ILE A 24 17.88 25.75 5.09
CA ILE A 24 18.36 25.08 6.31
C ILE A 24 19.02 26.19 7.11
N THR A 25 18.38 26.59 8.19
CA THR A 25 18.97 27.46 9.21
C THR A 25 20.32 26.85 9.62
N GLN A 26 21.39 27.57 9.30
CA GLN A 26 22.77 27.20 9.64
C GLN A 26 22.92 27.13 11.16
N VAL A 27 23.10 25.94 11.69
CA VAL A 27 23.71 25.74 13.02
C VAL A 27 25.11 25.19 12.78
N GLY A 28 26.07 26.01 13.15
CA GLY A 28 27.48 26.00 13.07
C GLY A 28 28.27 24.71 12.85
N GLY A 29 29.23 24.79 11.93
CA GLY A 29 30.34 23.86 11.73
C GLY A 29 30.76 23.84 10.27
N ASP A 30 31.91 24.47 9.95
CA ASP A 30 32.49 24.61 8.63
C ASP A 30 32.86 23.25 7.99
N ALA A 31 31.89 22.61 7.34
CA ALA A 31 32.18 21.67 6.29
C ALA A 31 31.78 22.32 4.94
N PRO A 32 32.58 22.23 3.86
CA PRO A 32 32.25 22.84 2.59
C PRO A 32 30.92 22.28 2.09
N ALA A 33 29.97 23.16 1.79
CA ALA A 33 28.68 22.79 1.25
C ALA A 33 28.86 21.94 -0.02
N ALA A 34 28.24 20.79 -0.08
CA ALA A 34 28.30 19.91 -1.26
C ALA A 34 27.77 20.66 -2.50
N PRO A 35 28.36 20.47 -3.70
CA PRO A 35 27.88 21.09 -4.92
C PRO A 35 26.40 20.81 -5.16
N PRO A 36 25.62 21.73 -5.73
CA PRO A 36 24.17 21.57 -5.96
C PRO A 36 23.78 20.27 -6.65
N GLU A 37 24.61 19.77 -7.54
CA GLU A 37 24.41 18.51 -8.27
C GLU A 37 24.51 17.28 -7.36
N GLN A 38 25.37 17.28 -6.36
CA GLN A 38 25.49 16.17 -5.38
C GLN A 38 24.28 16.15 -4.42
N LEU A 39 23.78 17.31 -4.00
CA LEU A 39 22.57 17.41 -3.20
C LEU A 39 21.34 16.92 -3.95
N LEU A 40 21.26 17.22 -5.24
CA LEU A 40 20.19 16.78 -6.14
C LEU A 40 20.21 15.26 -6.31
N ASN A 41 21.39 14.70 -6.63
CA ASN A 41 21.56 13.26 -6.80
C ASN A 41 21.23 12.47 -5.53
N HIS A 42 21.59 13.01 -4.36
CA HIS A 42 21.28 12.40 -3.07
C HIS A 42 19.76 12.40 -2.79
N THR A 43 19.07 13.47 -3.15
CA THR A 43 17.60 13.56 -3.01
C THR A 43 16.88 12.57 -3.94
N ILE A 44 17.32 12.43 -5.19
CA ILE A 44 16.79 11.44 -6.13
C ILE A 44 16.98 10.02 -5.59
N LEU A 45 18.16 9.72 -5.05
CA LEU A 45 18.44 8.41 -4.47
C LEU A 45 17.46 8.08 -3.33
N LYS A 46 17.10 9.05 -2.47
CA LYS A 46 16.09 8.88 -1.42
C LYS A 46 14.71 8.56 -1.99
N PHE A 47 14.26 9.23 -3.06
CA PHE A 47 12.99 8.94 -3.71
C PHE A 47 12.97 7.55 -4.38
N LEU A 48 14.05 7.16 -5.05
CA LEU A 48 14.17 5.83 -5.64
C LEU A 48 14.18 4.74 -4.55
N THR A 49 14.85 4.98 -3.43
CA THR A 49 14.87 4.06 -2.28
C THR A 49 13.47 3.94 -1.66
N ALA A 50 12.74 5.04 -1.48
CA ALA A 50 11.35 5.01 -1.04
C ALA A 50 10.46 4.22 -2.00
N SER A 51 10.62 4.43 -3.32
CA SER A 51 9.90 3.68 -4.36
C SER A 51 10.22 2.19 -4.32
N PHE A 52 11.49 1.84 -4.09
CA PHE A 52 11.90 0.44 -3.97
C PHE A 52 11.36 -0.21 -2.70
N SER A 53 11.28 0.49 -1.57
CA SER A 53 10.64 -0.01 -0.34
C SER A 53 9.17 -0.36 -0.58
N PHE A 54 8.44 0.48 -1.32
CA PHE A 54 7.06 0.21 -1.73
C PHE A 54 6.92 -0.97 -2.68
N PHE A 55 7.85 -1.12 -3.63
CA PHE A 55 7.91 -2.29 -4.52
C PHE A 55 8.09 -3.59 -3.72
N VAL A 56 9.01 -3.61 -2.76
CA VAL A 56 9.27 -4.77 -1.90
C VAL A 56 8.04 -5.15 -1.08
N ALA A 57 7.36 -4.15 -0.48
CA ALA A 57 6.10 -4.37 0.22
C ALA A 57 5.03 -4.97 -0.72
N GLY A 58 4.92 -4.45 -1.95
CA GLY A 58 4.00 -4.98 -2.96
C GLY A 58 4.28 -6.43 -3.33
N VAL A 59 5.54 -6.84 -3.49
CA VAL A 59 5.92 -8.24 -3.78
C VAL A 59 5.45 -9.18 -2.68
N ASN A 60 5.62 -8.81 -1.41
CA ASN A 60 5.11 -9.58 -0.29
C ASN A 60 3.58 -9.69 -0.32
N ASP A 61 2.89 -8.55 -0.37
CA ASP A 61 1.42 -8.50 -0.23
C ASP A 61 0.70 -9.17 -1.39
N GLY A 62 1.17 -8.96 -2.61
CA GLY A 62 0.61 -9.59 -3.81
C GLY A 62 0.75 -11.12 -3.82
N SER A 63 1.80 -11.66 -3.19
CA SER A 63 2.06 -13.11 -3.17
C SER A 63 1.15 -13.90 -2.23
N VAL A 64 0.61 -13.25 -1.19
CA VAL A 64 -0.11 -13.95 -0.11
C VAL A 64 -1.26 -14.79 -0.66
N GLY A 65 -2.15 -14.19 -1.46
CA GLY A 65 -3.30 -14.90 -2.02
C GLY A 65 -2.92 -16.07 -2.93
N ALA A 66 -1.84 -15.95 -3.70
CA ALA A 66 -1.35 -17.02 -4.57
C ALA A 66 -0.78 -18.21 -3.78
N LEU A 67 -0.27 -17.98 -2.58
CA LEU A 67 0.33 -19.01 -1.72
C LEU A 67 -0.68 -19.67 -0.77
N ILE A 68 -1.83 -19.07 -0.48
CA ILE A 68 -2.84 -19.61 0.44
C ILE A 68 -3.17 -21.09 0.16
N PRO A 69 -3.44 -21.54 -1.08
CA PRO A 69 -3.76 -22.94 -1.32
C PRO A 69 -2.62 -23.90 -0.95
N TYR A 70 -1.38 -23.47 -1.14
CA TYR A 70 -0.19 -24.26 -0.77
C TYR A 70 -0.01 -24.29 0.76
N VAL A 71 -0.26 -23.18 1.45
CA VAL A 71 -0.21 -23.09 2.92
C VAL A 71 -1.26 -24.00 3.54
N ILE A 72 -2.51 -23.97 3.05
CA ILE A 72 -3.60 -24.84 3.51
C ILE A 72 -3.20 -26.32 3.40
N ARG A 73 -2.66 -26.71 2.24
CA ARG A 73 -2.25 -28.12 1.99
C ARG A 73 -1.03 -28.52 2.82
N GLN A 74 -0.01 -27.66 2.90
CA GLN A 74 1.23 -27.97 3.62
C GLN A 74 1.01 -28.17 5.11
N TYR A 75 0.22 -27.29 5.74
CA TYR A 75 -0.02 -27.35 7.19
C TYR A 75 -1.27 -28.15 7.56
N ASN A 76 -2.00 -28.67 6.56
CA ASN A 76 -3.27 -29.39 6.74
C ASN A 76 -4.27 -28.61 7.63
N ILE A 77 -4.47 -27.34 7.30
CA ILE A 77 -5.31 -26.40 8.02
C ILE A 77 -6.54 -26.02 7.20
N ASN A 78 -7.52 -25.41 7.85
CA ASN A 78 -8.72 -24.89 7.20
C ASN A 78 -8.61 -23.36 6.92
N THR A 79 -9.60 -22.81 6.22
CA THR A 79 -9.64 -21.39 5.87
C THR A 79 -9.74 -20.47 7.09
N ALA A 80 -10.40 -20.90 8.20
CA ALA A 80 -10.44 -20.13 9.43
C ALA A 80 -9.06 -20.00 10.08
N GLN A 81 -8.29 -21.09 10.12
CA GLN A 81 -6.92 -21.05 10.62
C GLN A 81 -6.02 -20.20 9.71
N THR A 82 -6.20 -20.28 8.39
CA THR A 82 -5.49 -19.46 7.43
C THR A 82 -5.78 -17.96 7.62
N SER A 83 -6.99 -17.61 8.07
CA SER A 83 -7.37 -16.23 8.38
C SER A 83 -6.51 -15.57 9.47
N ALA A 84 -5.80 -16.37 10.29
CA ALA A 84 -4.85 -15.86 11.27
C ALA A 84 -3.72 -15.04 10.61
N LEU A 85 -3.39 -15.27 9.33
CA LEU A 85 -2.42 -14.47 8.58
C LEU A 85 -2.88 -13.01 8.49
N TYR A 86 -4.16 -12.78 8.24
CA TYR A 86 -4.73 -11.41 8.16
C TYR A 86 -4.85 -10.78 9.56
N ALA A 87 -5.17 -11.57 10.58
CA ALA A 87 -5.22 -11.07 11.97
C ALA A 87 -3.83 -10.62 12.45
N THR A 88 -2.79 -11.40 12.19
CA THR A 88 -1.41 -11.05 12.56
C THR A 88 -0.86 -9.90 11.70
N ASN A 89 -1.25 -9.83 10.43
CA ASN A 89 -0.96 -8.68 9.59
C ASN A 89 -1.56 -7.39 10.18
N PHE A 90 -2.84 -7.41 10.57
CA PHE A 90 -3.48 -6.29 11.27
C PHE A 90 -2.74 -5.93 12.57
N ALA A 91 -2.37 -6.94 13.37
CA ALA A 91 -1.66 -6.71 14.63
C ALA A 91 -0.34 -5.91 14.40
N GLY A 92 0.42 -6.22 13.35
CA GLY A 92 1.64 -5.48 13.02
C GLY A 92 1.37 -4.01 12.67
N TRP A 93 0.36 -3.74 11.83
CA TRP A 93 -0.06 -2.37 11.52
C TRP A 93 -0.54 -1.62 12.76
N PHE A 94 -1.34 -2.27 13.60
CA PHE A 94 -1.86 -1.68 14.83
C PHE A 94 -0.75 -1.37 15.84
N ILE A 95 0.17 -2.31 16.06
CA ILE A 95 1.34 -2.10 16.92
C ILE A 95 2.17 -0.93 16.39
N SER A 96 2.42 -0.87 15.07
CA SER A 96 3.14 0.24 14.44
C SER A 96 2.48 1.58 14.75
N ALA A 97 1.17 1.69 14.59
CA ALA A 97 0.43 2.93 14.85
C ALA A 97 0.62 3.43 16.30
N ILE A 98 0.69 2.50 17.27
CA ILE A 98 0.90 2.85 18.69
C ILE A 98 2.36 3.24 18.95
N ILE A 99 3.31 2.42 18.52
CA ILE A 99 4.73 2.60 18.89
C ILE A 99 5.43 3.69 18.08
N ASN A 100 4.94 4.00 16.87
CA ASN A 100 5.58 4.96 15.97
C ASN A 100 5.80 6.32 16.64
N THR A 101 4.80 6.85 17.35
CA THR A 101 4.88 8.12 18.06
C THR A 101 5.96 8.11 19.15
N HIS A 102 6.17 6.97 19.81
CA HIS A 102 7.21 6.83 20.82
C HIS A 102 8.60 6.69 20.17
N LEU A 103 8.71 5.86 19.13
CA LEU A 103 9.98 5.61 18.46
C LEU A 103 10.55 6.85 17.78
N THR A 104 9.70 7.70 17.19
CA THR A 104 10.12 8.97 16.54
C THR A 104 10.70 9.99 17.50
N GLN A 105 10.54 9.81 18.82
CA GLN A 105 11.22 10.64 19.82
C GLN A 105 12.69 10.28 19.96
N PHE A 106 13.08 9.05 19.64
CA PHE A 106 14.43 8.54 19.81
C PHE A 106 15.18 8.34 18.49
N PHE A 107 14.44 8.09 17.40
CA PHE A 107 14.99 7.75 16.10
C PHE A 107 14.60 8.78 15.05
N ASP A 108 15.55 9.15 14.21
CA ASP A 108 15.30 9.93 13.01
C ASP A 108 14.78 9.07 11.85
N LEU A 109 14.39 9.73 10.76
CA LEU A 109 13.77 9.13 9.58
C LEU A 109 14.52 7.88 9.06
N GLY A 110 15.83 7.99 8.84
CA GLY A 110 16.63 6.87 8.32
C GLY A 110 16.69 5.69 9.29
N SER A 111 16.81 5.96 10.60
CA SER A 111 16.80 4.92 11.63
C SER A 111 15.47 4.19 11.72
N MET A 112 14.34 4.91 11.58
CA MET A 112 13.00 4.32 11.56
C MET A 112 12.79 3.43 10.33
N MET A 113 13.24 3.88 9.16
CA MET A 113 13.16 3.07 7.93
C MET A 113 14.07 1.84 8.00
N LEU A 114 15.28 1.94 8.59
CA LEU A 114 16.16 0.79 8.81
C LEU A 114 15.54 -0.23 9.76
N LEU A 115 14.93 0.21 10.85
CA LEU A 115 14.20 -0.68 11.76
C LEU A 115 13.08 -1.43 11.03
N GLY A 116 12.29 -0.71 10.23
CA GLY A 116 11.25 -1.32 9.41
C GLY A 116 11.78 -2.35 8.41
N ALA A 117 12.89 -2.04 7.73
CA ALA A 117 13.53 -2.97 6.79
C ALA A 117 14.11 -4.20 7.51
N ALA A 118 14.75 -4.04 8.67
CA ALA A 118 15.28 -5.14 9.47
C ALA A 118 14.20 -6.11 9.94
N LEU A 119 13.04 -5.60 10.36
CA LEU A 119 11.88 -6.43 10.73
C LEU A 119 11.36 -7.26 9.55
N GLN A 120 11.36 -6.69 8.33
CA GLN A 120 10.98 -7.42 7.12
C GLN A 120 12.01 -8.50 6.76
N VAL A 121 13.31 -8.21 6.87
CA VAL A 121 14.38 -9.22 6.70
C VAL A 121 14.18 -10.37 7.68
N LEU A 122 13.97 -10.09 8.96
CA LEU A 122 13.70 -11.10 9.99
C LEU A 122 12.48 -11.96 9.63
N ALA A 123 11.38 -11.31 9.22
CA ALA A 123 10.14 -12.02 8.87
C ALA A 123 10.35 -13.01 7.72
N HIS A 124 11.03 -12.59 6.64
CA HIS A 124 11.25 -13.47 5.49
C HIS A 124 12.31 -14.56 5.79
N ALA A 125 13.32 -14.25 6.58
CA ALA A 125 14.27 -15.25 7.06
C ALA A 125 13.58 -16.35 7.89
N LEU A 126 12.57 -15.98 8.68
CA LEU A 126 11.77 -16.96 9.44
C LEU A 126 10.88 -17.84 8.55
N ARG A 127 10.55 -17.42 7.32
CA ARG A 127 9.62 -18.14 6.43
C ARG A 127 10.32 -19.11 5.46
N ILE A 128 11.54 -18.83 5.08
CA ILE A 128 12.24 -19.52 3.97
C ILE A 128 12.49 -21.03 4.20
N TRP A 129 12.53 -21.48 5.43
CA TRP A 129 12.83 -22.87 5.81
C TRP A 129 11.61 -23.72 6.19
N ASN A 130 10.38 -23.27 5.82
CA ASN A 130 9.12 -23.94 6.14
C ASN A 130 8.92 -24.14 7.65
N PRO A 131 8.81 -23.05 8.44
CA PRO A 131 8.68 -23.11 9.89
C PRO A 131 7.35 -23.76 10.31
N PRO A 132 7.19 -24.18 11.58
CA PRO A 132 5.88 -24.55 12.12
C PRO A 132 4.84 -23.45 11.93
N PHE A 133 3.58 -23.82 11.67
CA PHE A 133 2.51 -22.88 11.34
C PHE A 133 2.37 -21.68 12.31
N PRO A 134 2.45 -21.83 13.64
CA PRO A 134 2.39 -20.68 14.55
C PRO A 134 3.51 -19.65 14.29
N LEU A 135 4.74 -20.10 14.04
CA LEU A 135 5.86 -19.22 13.74
C LEU A 135 5.69 -18.55 12.36
N PHE A 136 5.17 -19.30 11.38
CA PHE A 136 4.81 -18.74 10.08
C PHE A 136 3.79 -17.60 10.22
N VAL A 137 2.72 -17.81 10.99
CA VAL A 137 1.68 -16.81 11.28
C VAL A 137 2.26 -15.57 11.98
N VAL A 138 3.03 -15.77 13.06
CA VAL A 138 3.64 -14.68 13.83
C VAL A 138 4.60 -13.84 12.95
N SER A 139 5.27 -14.45 11.98
CA SER A 139 6.13 -13.71 11.05
C SER A 139 5.40 -12.63 10.23
N PHE A 140 4.07 -12.76 10.05
CA PHE A 140 3.25 -11.72 9.40
C PHE A 140 3.14 -10.46 10.25
N THR A 141 3.17 -10.57 11.59
CA THR A 141 3.24 -9.39 12.47
C THR A 141 4.55 -8.62 12.26
N PHE A 142 5.68 -9.32 12.12
CA PHE A 142 6.97 -8.65 11.90
C PHE A 142 7.05 -7.98 10.53
N VAL A 143 6.58 -8.64 9.46
CA VAL A 143 6.61 -8.02 8.13
C VAL A 143 5.70 -6.83 8.05
N SER A 144 4.48 -6.92 8.58
CA SER A 144 3.51 -5.80 8.52
C SER A 144 3.89 -4.64 9.44
N LEU A 145 4.48 -4.92 10.61
CA LEU A 145 5.07 -3.89 11.46
C LEU A 145 6.20 -3.14 10.72
N GLY A 146 7.08 -3.88 10.07
CA GLY A 146 8.17 -3.32 9.28
C GLY A 146 7.69 -2.53 8.06
N GLN A 147 6.68 -3.04 7.34
CA GLN A 147 6.04 -2.32 6.24
C GLN A 147 5.40 -1.02 6.72
N ALA A 148 4.62 -1.07 7.81
CA ALA A 148 3.93 0.10 8.34
C ALA A 148 4.89 1.23 8.75
N LEU A 149 6.05 0.89 9.32
CA LEU A 149 7.10 1.86 9.61
C LEU A 149 7.66 2.47 8.32
N ASN A 150 8.06 1.63 7.35
CA ASN A 150 8.60 2.11 6.09
C ASN A 150 7.60 2.95 5.29
N ASP A 151 6.35 2.50 5.19
CA ASP A 151 5.30 3.20 4.46
C ASP A 151 5.00 4.57 5.08
N THR A 152 4.88 4.64 6.40
CA THR A 152 4.61 5.89 7.11
C THR A 152 5.73 6.90 6.87
N HIS A 153 6.97 6.49 7.04
CA HIS A 153 8.11 7.39 6.96
C HIS A 153 8.47 7.76 5.52
N ALA A 154 8.36 6.83 4.57
CA ALA A 154 8.57 7.12 3.16
C ALA A 154 7.47 8.04 2.61
N ASN A 155 6.19 7.80 2.94
CA ASN A 155 5.09 8.70 2.55
C ASN A 155 5.28 10.11 3.12
N SER A 156 5.65 10.24 4.40
CA SER A 156 5.93 11.55 5.01
C SER A 156 7.07 12.27 4.28
N PHE A 157 8.19 11.60 4.07
CA PHE A 157 9.33 12.17 3.35
C PHE A 157 8.95 12.64 1.95
N VAL A 158 8.21 11.83 1.22
CA VAL A 158 7.79 12.14 -0.16
C VAL A 158 6.73 13.25 -0.17
N ALA A 159 5.84 13.31 0.82
CA ALA A 159 4.81 14.33 0.93
C ALA A 159 5.36 15.74 1.18
N ASP A 160 6.51 15.84 1.87
CA ASP A 160 7.19 17.12 2.14
C ASP A 160 7.99 17.64 0.94
N ALA A 161 8.11 16.86 -0.12
CA ALA A 161 8.88 17.24 -1.30
C ALA A 161 8.12 18.19 -2.22
N ARG A 162 8.86 19.08 -2.90
CA ARG A 162 8.33 19.85 -4.02
C ARG A 162 7.88 18.89 -5.14
N SER A 163 6.70 19.09 -5.72
CA SER A 163 6.09 18.11 -6.64
C SER A 163 5.72 16.77 -6.01
N SER A 164 5.40 16.75 -4.73
CA SER A 164 5.04 15.56 -3.94
C SER A 164 4.00 14.66 -4.62
N HIS A 165 3.04 15.23 -5.36
CA HIS A 165 2.01 14.46 -6.07
C HIS A 165 2.58 13.46 -7.09
N ARG A 166 3.67 13.80 -7.79
CA ARG A 166 4.34 12.92 -8.77
C ARG A 166 5.11 11.80 -8.08
N TRP A 167 5.84 12.14 -7.03
CA TRP A 167 6.61 11.18 -6.25
C TRP A 167 5.73 10.24 -5.45
N LEU A 168 4.62 10.74 -4.88
CA LEU A 168 3.61 9.89 -4.25
C LEU A 168 2.97 8.93 -5.26
N ALA A 169 2.67 9.41 -6.47
CA ALA A 169 2.17 8.54 -7.53
C ALA A 169 3.19 7.45 -7.90
N LEU A 170 4.49 7.78 -7.95
CA LEU A 170 5.55 6.83 -8.25
C LEU A 170 5.69 5.74 -7.19
N ILE A 171 5.74 6.10 -5.89
CA ILE A 171 5.86 5.08 -4.82
C ILE A 171 4.66 4.14 -4.81
N HIS A 172 3.44 4.65 -5.01
CA HIS A 172 2.25 3.80 -5.08
C HIS A 172 2.15 2.98 -6.37
N ALA A 173 2.68 3.46 -7.49
CA ALA A 173 2.82 2.66 -8.72
C ALA A 173 3.85 1.55 -8.52
N SER A 174 4.96 1.83 -7.84
CA SER A 174 5.99 0.82 -7.49
C SER A 174 5.41 -0.28 -6.60
N TYR A 175 4.58 0.07 -5.61
CA TYR A 175 3.84 -0.91 -4.82
C TYR A 175 2.96 -1.81 -5.71
N SER A 176 2.21 -1.22 -6.64
CA SER A 176 1.35 -1.99 -7.55
C SER A 176 2.14 -2.89 -8.49
N ALA A 177 3.31 -2.43 -8.94
CA ALA A 177 4.23 -3.25 -9.73
C ALA A 177 4.75 -4.45 -8.90
N GLY A 178 5.06 -4.24 -7.63
CA GLY A 178 5.39 -5.32 -6.69
C GLY A 178 4.24 -6.32 -6.53
N CYS A 179 3.01 -5.83 -6.33
CA CYS A 179 1.81 -6.66 -6.24
C CYS A 179 1.56 -7.49 -7.51
N LEU A 180 1.94 -6.98 -8.69
CA LEU A 180 1.90 -7.74 -9.94
C LEU A 180 2.98 -8.83 -9.97
N VAL A 181 4.22 -8.50 -9.61
CA VAL A 181 5.36 -9.43 -9.66
C VAL A 181 5.24 -10.56 -8.64
N GLY A 182 4.74 -10.26 -7.44
CA GLY A 182 4.62 -11.21 -6.32
C GLY A 182 3.93 -12.53 -6.71
N PRO A 183 2.69 -12.51 -7.23
CA PRO A 183 1.96 -13.71 -7.63
C PRO A 183 2.65 -14.47 -8.77
N PHE A 184 3.27 -13.79 -9.74
CA PHE A 184 4.01 -14.45 -10.80
C PHE A 184 5.15 -15.29 -10.26
N VAL A 185 6.00 -14.70 -9.42
CA VAL A 185 7.19 -15.37 -8.89
C VAL A 185 6.77 -16.45 -7.89
N SER A 186 5.82 -16.16 -7.00
CA SER A 186 5.38 -17.12 -5.99
C SER A 186 4.71 -18.35 -6.60
N THR A 187 3.88 -18.17 -7.63
CA THR A 187 3.23 -19.26 -8.37
C THR A 187 4.27 -20.10 -9.13
N ALA A 188 5.21 -19.45 -9.83
CA ALA A 188 6.26 -20.15 -10.56
C ALA A 188 7.14 -21.01 -9.62
N VAL A 189 7.56 -20.47 -8.47
CA VAL A 189 8.35 -21.21 -7.49
C VAL A 189 7.52 -22.36 -6.88
N ALA A 190 6.26 -22.09 -6.53
CA ALA A 190 5.40 -23.11 -5.92
C ALA A 190 5.07 -24.26 -6.89
N ALA A 191 5.02 -23.99 -8.20
CA ALA A 191 4.77 -24.98 -9.24
C ALA A 191 6.05 -25.69 -9.73
N ALA A 192 7.26 -25.25 -9.34
CA ALA A 192 8.53 -25.74 -9.88
C ALA A 192 8.87 -27.18 -9.49
N ALA A 193 8.27 -27.73 -8.42
CA ALA A 193 8.55 -29.08 -7.94
C ALA A 193 7.30 -29.78 -7.38
N THR A 194 7.32 -31.11 -7.39
CA THR A 194 6.31 -31.96 -6.74
C THR A 194 7.04 -32.95 -5.81
N PRO A 195 6.85 -32.87 -4.48
CA PRO A 195 5.98 -31.93 -3.75
C PRO A 195 6.43 -30.46 -3.86
N SER A 196 5.46 -29.53 -3.72
CA SER A 196 5.73 -28.09 -3.88
C SER A 196 6.73 -27.57 -2.83
N VAL A 197 7.64 -26.72 -3.30
CA VAL A 197 8.65 -26.02 -2.50
C VAL A 197 8.29 -24.54 -2.34
N TRP A 198 7.01 -24.23 -2.24
CA TRP A 198 6.45 -22.89 -2.21
C TRP A 198 7.15 -21.91 -1.23
N TYR A 199 7.64 -22.42 -0.11
CA TYR A 199 8.31 -21.62 0.93
C TYR A 199 9.65 -21.02 0.44
N TYR A 200 10.31 -21.62 -0.55
CA TYR A 200 11.50 -21.03 -1.17
C TYR A 200 11.22 -19.71 -1.90
N PHE A 201 9.94 -19.42 -2.22
CA PHE A 201 9.59 -18.08 -2.70
C PHE A 201 10.08 -17.00 -1.74
N TYR A 202 10.07 -17.23 -0.44
CA TYR A 202 10.49 -16.22 0.54
C TYR A 202 11.96 -15.83 0.47
N ALA A 203 12.80 -16.57 -0.28
CA ALA A 203 14.16 -16.14 -0.63
C ALA A 203 14.15 -14.85 -1.48
N VAL A 204 13.14 -14.68 -2.35
CA VAL A 204 13.03 -13.50 -3.23
C VAL A 204 12.75 -12.24 -2.41
N PRO A 205 11.66 -12.13 -1.62
CA PRO A 205 11.45 -10.96 -0.79
C PRO A 205 12.53 -10.81 0.30
N LEU A 206 13.18 -11.88 0.78
CA LEU A 206 14.34 -11.77 1.67
C LEU A 206 15.49 -11.02 0.99
N GLY A 207 15.88 -11.44 -0.21
CA GLY A 207 16.92 -10.77 -0.99
C GLY A 207 16.59 -9.31 -1.30
N LEU A 208 15.33 -9.03 -1.67
CA LEU A 208 14.84 -7.68 -1.90
C LEU A 208 14.87 -6.82 -0.62
N CYS A 209 14.49 -7.39 0.54
CA CYS A 209 14.55 -6.67 1.83
C CYS A 209 15.99 -6.39 2.27
N VAL A 210 16.93 -7.32 2.03
CA VAL A 210 18.36 -7.08 2.29
C VAL A 210 18.88 -5.95 1.41
N ALA A 211 18.55 -5.96 0.12
CA ALA A 211 18.91 -4.87 -0.81
C ALA A 211 18.25 -3.54 -0.38
N ASN A 212 16.98 -3.57 0.03
CA ASN A 212 16.27 -2.39 0.53
C ASN A 212 16.93 -1.81 1.78
N THR A 213 17.36 -2.67 2.71
CA THR A 213 18.09 -2.26 3.92
C THR A 213 19.39 -1.55 3.54
N ALA A 214 20.15 -2.08 2.57
CA ALA A 214 21.37 -1.46 2.07
C ALA A 214 21.08 -0.10 1.40
N PHE A 215 20.06 -0.02 0.54
CA PHE A 215 19.66 1.24 -0.10
C PHE A 215 19.22 2.30 0.92
N ILE A 216 18.45 1.93 1.94
CA ILE A 216 18.06 2.85 3.02
C ILE A 216 19.30 3.33 3.79
N ALA A 217 20.21 2.42 4.15
CA ALA A 217 21.44 2.75 4.86
C ALA A 217 22.34 3.73 4.08
N LEU A 218 22.39 3.62 2.76
CA LEU A 218 23.15 4.49 1.88
C LEU A 218 22.44 5.82 1.61
N ALA A 219 21.15 5.78 1.27
CA ALA A 219 20.39 6.95 0.86
C ALA A 219 20.05 7.87 2.04
N PHE A 220 19.73 7.31 3.19
CA PHE A 220 19.30 8.05 4.39
C PHE A 220 20.37 8.11 5.48
N ARG A 221 21.65 7.86 5.12
CA ARG A 221 22.80 7.88 6.07
C ARG A 221 22.90 9.15 6.91
N ASP A 222 22.46 10.28 6.37
CA ASP A 222 22.43 11.59 7.03
C ASP A 222 21.41 11.67 8.17
N THR A 223 20.35 10.83 8.10
CA THR A 223 19.26 10.77 9.07
C THR A 223 19.26 9.46 9.89
N VAL A 224 20.30 8.64 9.81
CA VAL A 224 20.52 7.50 10.69
C VAL A 224 21.17 8.01 11.98
N LYS A 225 20.36 8.55 12.87
CA LYS A 225 20.83 9.15 14.14
C LYS A 225 19.87 8.81 15.28
N PHE A 226 20.44 8.67 16.49
CA PHE A 226 19.67 8.71 17.72
C PHE A 226 19.46 10.18 18.11
N ARG A 227 18.21 10.59 18.30
CA ARG A 227 17.90 11.91 18.83
C ARG A 227 18.28 11.96 20.30
N HIS A 228 19.24 12.80 20.65
CA HIS A 228 19.48 13.13 22.06
C HIS A 228 18.26 13.87 22.62
N LYS A 229 17.81 13.44 23.80
CA LYS A 229 16.67 14.01 24.53
C LYS A 229 17.08 15.41 25.06
N GLY A 230 17.00 16.41 24.20
CA GLY A 230 17.27 17.82 24.52
C GLY A 230 16.16 18.70 23.94
N GLU A 231 15.47 19.40 24.84
CA GLU A 231 14.86 20.70 24.58
C GLU A 231 13.46 20.83 23.94
N ILE A 232 12.49 19.98 24.25
CA ILE A 232 11.10 20.48 24.26
C ILE A 232 10.34 19.72 25.34
N SER A 233 9.74 20.40 26.29
CA SER A 233 8.97 19.79 27.38
C SER A 233 7.89 18.86 26.83
N SER A 234 7.92 17.60 27.25
CA SER A 234 6.97 16.56 26.82
C SER A 234 5.49 16.97 27.06
N GLU A 235 5.26 17.83 28.01
CA GLU A 235 3.92 18.24 28.45
C GLU A 235 3.22 19.19 27.48
N SER A 236 3.93 20.11 26.83
CA SER A 236 3.35 20.99 25.81
C SER A 236 3.03 20.21 24.52
N ARG A 237 3.88 19.28 24.11
CA ARG A 237 3.65 18.40 22.94
C ARG A 237 2.42 17.49 23.14
N HIS A 238 2.21 16.95 24.34
CA HIS A 238 1.05 16.10 24.62
C HIS A 238 -0.25 16.89 24.59
N LYS A 239 -0.29 18.13 25.10
CA LYS A 239 -1.48 19.00 25.04
C LYS A 239 -1.81 19.42 23.61
N ASP A 240 -0.80 19.77 22.81
CA ASP A 240 -0.98 20.15 21.41
C ASP A 240 -1.40 18.93 20.55
N ALA A 241 -0.81 17.77 20.76
CA ALA A 241 -1.20 16.53 20.07
C ALA A 241 -2.63 16.10 20.41
N SER A 242 -3.04 16.17 21.68
CA SER A 242 -4.44 15.88 22.11
C SER A 242 -5.44 16.85 21.49
N LYS A 243 -5.11 18.14 21.43
CA LYS A 243 -5.95 19.16 20.81
C LYS A 243 -6.08 18.92 19.30
N LEU A 244 -4.98 18.63 18.63
CA LEU A 244 -4.94 18.31 17.20
C LEU A 244 -5.77 17.07 16.88
N MET A 245 -5.63 16.03 17.70
CA MET A 245 -6.41 14.79 17.59
C MET A 245 -7.91 15.05 17.77
N ALA A 246 -8.29 15.85 18.78
CA ALA A 246 -9.68 16.23 19.01
C ALA A 246 -10.29 17.04 17.86
N LEU A 247 -9.51 17.96 17.24
CA LEU A 247 -9.91 18.70 16.04
C LEU A 247 -10.07 17.76 14.84
N THR A 248 -9.15 16.83 14.67
CA THR A 248 -9.19 15.83 13.60
C THR A 248 -10.47 14.99 13.69
N PHE A 249 -10.81 14.45 14.87
CA PHE A 249 -12.00 13.63 15.06
C PHE A 249 -13.33 14.40 14.92
N ARG A 250 -13.32 15.72 15.05
CA ARG A 250 -14.49 16.58 14.81
C ARG A 250 -14.77 16.81 13.32
N SER A 251 -13.82 16.52 12.43
CA SER A 251 -14.00 16.68 10.98
C SER A 251 -14.92 15.61 10.41
N PRO A 252 -16.10 15.93 9.85
CA PRO A 252 -16.97 14.94 9.20
C PRO A 252 -16.27 14.25 8.01
N SER A 253 -15.42 14.98 7.27
CA SER A 253 -14.67 14.45 6.14
C SER A 253 -13.78 13.29 6.54
N LEU A 254 -13.24 13.27 7.77
CA LEU A 254 -12.44 12.18 8.31
C LEU A 254 -13.24 10.88 8.30
N TRP A 255 -14.44 10.88 8.82
CA TRP A 255 -15.28 9.69 8.97
C TRP A 255 -15.77 9.16 7.63
N TYR A 256 -16.21 10.04 6.72
CA TYR A 256 -16.64 9.62 5.38
C TYR A 256 -15.51 8.99 4.57
N LEU A 257 -14.32 9.58 4.60
CA LEU A 257 -13.14 9.03 3.95
C LEU A 257 -12.70 7.72 4.61
N SER A 258 -12.70 7.66 5.95
CA SER A 258 -12.34 6.44 6.68
C SER A 258 -13.27 5.27 6.34
N ILE A 259 -14.59 5.50 6.25
CA ILE A 259 -15.56 4.48 5.84
C ILE A 259 -15.32 4.04 4.40
N PHE A 260 -15.07 4.98 3.49
CA PHE A 260 -14.76 4.64 2.10
C PHE A 260 -13.50 3.77 2.00
N PHE A 261 -12.41 4.17 2.64
CA PHE A 261 -11.15 3.42 2.58
C PHE A 261 -11.24 2.07 3.30
N PHE A 262 -12.01 1.98 4.38
CA PHE A 262 -12.28 0.74 5.10
C PHE A 262 -12.94 -0.31 4.17
N PHE A 263 -14.00 0.06 3.46
CA PHE A 263 -14.66 -0.84 2.53
C PHE A 263 -13.82 -1.09 1.26
N TYR A 264 -13.18 -0.06 0.71
CA TYR A 264 -12.35 -0.20 -0.48
C TYR A 264 -11.18 -1.17 -0.27
N LEU A 265 -10.38 -0.96 0.77
CA LEU A 265 -9.24 -1.85 1.02
C LEU A 265 -9.72 -3.24 1.47
N GLY A 266 -10.83 -3.28 2.20
CA GLY A 266 -11.52 -4.53 2.53
C GLY A 266 -11.92 -5.34 1.30
N SER A 267 -12.56 -4.72 0.31
CA SER A 267 -12.92 -5.39 -0.94
C SER A 267 -11.69 -5.84 -1.73
N SER A 268 -10.70 -4.96 -1.85
CA SER A 268 -9.50 -5.22 -2.66
C SER A 268 -8.65 -6.36 -2.08
N LEU A 269 -8.38 -6.35 -0.77
CA LEU A 269 -7.57 -7.39 -0.13
C LEU A 269 -8.34 -8.71 0.04
N THR A 270 -9.66 -8.67 0.22
CA THR A 270 -10.49 -9.89 0.20
C THR A 270 -10.48 -10.54 -1.18
N ALA A 271 -10.63 -9.73 -2.23
CA ALA A 271 -10.56 -10.22 -3.60
C ALA A 271 -9.20 -10.86 -3.90
N SER A 272 -8.09 -10.14 -3.68
CA SER A 272 -6.76 -10.65 -3.99
C SER A 272 -6.36 -11.85 -3.09
N GLY A 273 -6.78 -11.84 -1.84
CA GLY A 273 -6.39 -12.84 -0.85
C GLY A 273 -7.05 -14.20 -1.06
N TRP A 274 -8.33 -14.24 -1.41
CA TRP A 274 -9.09 -15.48 -1.54
C TRP A 274 -9.38 -15.91 -2.99
N LEU A 275 -8.98 -15.09 -3.99
CA LEU A 275 -9.22 -15.35 -5.41
C LEU A 275 -8.73 -16.73 -5.86
N VAL A 276 -7.48 -17.05 -5.51
CA VAL A 276 -6.83 -18.28 -6.00
C VAL A 276 -7.47 -19.50 -5.36
N GLU A 277 -7.74 -19.46 -4.05
CA GLU A 277 -8.44 -20.55 -3.36
C GLU A 277 -9.84 -20.77 -3.92
N TYR A 278 -10.60 -19.69 -4.23
CA TYR A 278 -11.89 -19.79 -4.90
C TYR A 278 -11.79 -20.47 -6.27
N LEU A 279 -10.80 -20.11 -7.08
CA LEU A 279 -10.62 -20.70 -8.40
C LEU A 279 -10.27 -22.18 -8.34
N ILE A 280 -9.54 -22.61 -7.31
CA ILE A 280 -9.17 -24.02 -7.12
C ILE A 280 -10.34 -24.81 -6.54
N ASP A 281 -10.94 -24.34 -5.46
CA ASP A 281 -11.95 -25.09 -4.73
C ASP A 281 -13.30 -25.10 -5.46
N VAL A 282 -13.76 -23.94 -5.95
CA VAL A 282 -15.10 -23.80 -6.58
C VAL A 282 -15.04 -24.04 -8.08
N ARG A 283 -14.02 -23.52 -8.78
CA ARG A 283 -13.89 -23.64 -10.23
C ARG A 283 -13.06 -24.83 -10.69
N LYS A 284 -12.46 -25.56 -9.75
CA LYS A 284 -11.61 -26.74 -10.01
C LYS A 284 -10.42 -26.43 -10.92
N GLY A 285 -9.90 -25.19 -10.82
CA GLY A 285 -8.70 -24.75 -11.54
C GLY A 285 -7.44 -25.43 -11.06
N ASP A 286 -6.44 -25.52 -11.93
CA ASP A 286 -5.14 -26.09 -11.58
C ASP A 286 -4.37 -25.14 -10.64
N ILE A 287 -3.95 -25.67 -9.49
CA ILE A 287 -3.19 -24.92 -8.48
C ILE A 287 -1.91 -24.29 -9.05
N SER A 288 -1.25 -24.96 -10.01
CA SER A 288 -0.01 -24.47 -10.64
C SER A 288 -0.22 -23.25 -11.53
N GLN A 289 -1.48 -22.95 -11.92
CA GLN A 289 -1.81 -21.88 -12.84
C GLN A 289 -2.68 -20.78 -12.22
N MET A 290 -3.52 -21.10 -11.25
CA MET A 290 -4.51 -20.12 -10.74
C MET A 290 -3.87 -18.91 -10.05
N GLY A 291 -2.64 -19.02 -9.54
CA GLY A 291 -1.91 -17.88 -9.01
C GLY A 291 -1.59 -16.78 -10.04
N PHE A 292 -1.48 -17.15 -11.33
CA PHE A 292 -1.31 -16.14 -12.40
C PHE A 292 -2.56 -15.29 -12.62
N VAL A 293 -3.73 -15.77 -12.22
CA VAL A 293 -4.97 -14.97 -12.25
C VAL A 293 -4.91 -13.84 -11.22
N ALA A 294 -4.30 -14.10 -10.06
CA ALA A 294 -4.04 -13.05 -9.07
C ALA A 294 -3.07 -11.97 -9.61
N ALA A 295 -2.07 -12.38 -10.39
CA ALA A 295 -1.23 -11.43 -11.12
C ALA A 295 -2.02 -10.61 -12.14
N GLY A 296 -3.01 -11.22 -12.83
CA GLY A 296 -3.93 -10.51 -13.73
C GLY A 296 -4.75 -9.43 -13.00
N TYR A 297 -5.31 -9.74 -11.82
CA TYR A 297 -6.01 -8.77 -10.98
C TYR A 297 -5.11 -7.59 -10.59
N ASN A 298 -3.91 -7.88 -10.10
CA ASN A 298 -2.95 -6.86 -9.68
C ASN A 298 -2.39 -6.06 -10.88
N GLY A 299 -2.21 -6.71 -12.03
CA GLY A 299 -1.84 -6.06 -13.28
C GLY A 299 -2.92 -5.10 -13.78
N GLY A 300 -4.18 -5.52 -13.69
CA GLY A 300 -5.33 -4.65 -13.92
C GLY A 300 -5.27 -3.43 -13.01
N THR A 301 -5.03 -3.62 -11.70
CA THR A 301 -4.92 -2.53 -10.72
C THR A 301 -3.81 -1.54 -11.09
N LEU A 302 -2.64 -2.02 -11.49
CA LEU A 302 -1.54 -1.18 -11.96
C LEU A 302 -1.93 -0.37 -13.21
N LEU A 303 -2.48 -1.04 -14.22
CA LEU A 303 -2.91 -0.38 -15.46
C LEU A 303 -4.01 0.64 -15.21
N GLY A 304 -4.98 0.32 -14.36
CA GLY A 304 -6.04 1.25 -13.98
C GLY A 304 -5.51 2.52 -13.31
N ARG A 305 -4.52 2.38 -12.42
CA ARG A 305 -3.83 3.53 -11.79
C ARG A 305 -3.12 4.42 -12.80
N LEU A 306 -2.51 3.84 -13.80
CA LEU A 306 -1.76 4.58 -14.83
C LEU A 306 -2.66 5.24 -15.87
N LEU A 307 -3.70 4.53 -16.33
CA LEU A 307 -4.49 4.95 -17.49
C LEU A 307 -5.75 5.74 -17.13
N LEU A 308 -6.34 5.50 -15.95
CA LEU A 308 -7.60 6.13 -15.56
C LEU A 308 -7.44 7.43 -14.77
N ALA A 309 -6.22 7.82 -14.42
CA ALA A 309 -5.96 9.08 -13.71
C ALA A 309 -6.42 10.31 -14.50
N GLU A 310 -6.11 10.38 -15.80
CA GLU A 310 -6.50 11.49 -16.68
C GLU A 310 -8.02 11.56 -16.91
N PRO A 311 -8.74 10.46 -17.27
CA PRO A 311 -10.20 10.47 -17.30
C PRO A 311 -10.86 10.94 -16.01
N ILE A 312 -10.36 10.51 -14.84
CA ILE A 312 -10.90 10.93 -13.54
C ILE A 312 -10.74 12.44 -13.35
N HIS A 313 -9.59 12.98 -13.71
CA HIS A 313 -9.34 14.42 -13.63
C HIS A 313 -10.28 15.20 -14.56
N ARG A 314 -10.51 14.70 -15.77
CA ARG A 314 -11.31 15.37 -16.81
C ARG A 314 -12.81 15.34 -16.52
N PHE A 315 -13.35 14.15 -16.14
CA PHE A 315 -14.78 13.95 -15.93
C PHE A 315 -15.23 14.15 -14.48
N GLY A 316 -14.29 14.30 -13.56
CA GLY A 316 -14.52 14.53 -12.14
C GLY A 316 -14.55 13.23 -11.30
N PRO A 317 -13.89 13.26 -10.12
CA PRO A 317 -13.71 12.07 -9.29
C PRO A 317 -15.02 11.48 -8.77
N ARG A 318 -16.04 12.31 -8.49
CA ARG A 318 -17.31 11.86 -7.90
C ARG A 318 -18.02 10.82 -8.76
N TYR A 319 -18.24 11.16 -10.01
CA TYR A 319 -18.99 10.30 -10.94
C TYR A 319 -18.16 9.13 -11.45
N MET A 320 -16.86 9.38 -11.72
CA MET A 320 -15.98 8.34 -12.25
C MET A 320 -15.75 7.21 -11.25
N ILE A 321 -15.44 7.54 -9.99
CA ILE A 321 -15.20 6.52 -8.95
C ILE A 321 -16.49 5.72 -8.66
N PHE A 322 -17.64 6.39 -8.62
CA PHE A 322 -18.92 5.69 -8.47
C PHE A 322 -19.20 4.74 -9.66
N ALA A 323 -19.00 5.22 -10.89
CA ALA A 323 -19.15 4.39 -12.08
C ALA A 323 -18.19 3.19 -12.08
N PHE A 324 -16.94 3.38 -11.66
CA PHE A 324 -15.98 2.29 -11.51
C PHE A 324 -16.40 1.27 -10.46
N GLY A 325 -16.98 1.71 -9.34
CA GLY A 325 -17.55 0.81 -8.35
C GLY A 325 -18.70 -0.05 -8.94
N ILE A 326 -19.59 0.54 -9.72
CA ILE A 326 -20.65 -0.20 -10.42
C ILE A 326 -20.08 -1.19 -11.46
N LEU A 327 -19.03 -0.79 -12.20
CA LEU A 327 -18.34 -1.69 -13.12
C LEU A 327 -17.66 -2.84 -12.38
N CYS A 328 -17.04 -2.58 -11.22
CA CYS A 328 -16.51 -3.65 -10.38
C CYS A 328 -17.59 -4.65 -9.98
N ILE A 329 -18.79 -4.20 -9.58
CA ILE A 329 -19.92 -5.08 -9.26
C ILE A 329 -20.34 -5.88 -10.50
N GLY A 330 -20.48 -5.23 -11.67
CA GLY A 330 -20.87 -5.90 -12.91
C GLY A 330 -19.89 -7.00 -13.33
N PHE A 331 -18.58 -6.72 -13.33
CA PHE A 331 -17.57 -7.73 -13.67
C PHE A 331 -17.40 -8.77 -12.57
N GLN A 332 -17.65 -8.44 -11.30
CA GLN A 332 -17.68 -9.41 -10.21
C GLN A 332 -18.86 -10.39 -10.38
N LEU A 333 -20.01 -9.93 -10.87
CA LEU A 333 -21.14 -10.80 -11.24
C LEU A 333 -20.79 -11.70 -12.43
N VAL A 334 -20.10 -11.20 -13.46
CA VAL A 334 -19.59 -12.04 -14.55
C VAL A 334 -18.66 -13.12 -14.02
N PHE A 335 -17.70 -12.74 -13.16
CA PHE A 335 -16.81 -13.69 -12.49
C PHE A 335 -17.57 -14.76 -11.71
N TRP A 336 -18.65 -14.39 -11.04
CA TRP A 336 -19.45 -15.33 -10.23
C TRP A 336 -20.32 -16.25 -11.08
N LEU A 337 -21.07 -15.68 -12.04
CA LEU A 337 -22.16 -16.40 -12.73
C LEU A 337 -21.69 -17.17 -13.98
N VAL A 338 -20.58 -16.78 -14.58
CA VAL A 338 -20.06 -17.45 -15.78
C VAL A 338 -19.12 -18.60 -15.37
N PRO A 339 -19.47 -19.87 -15.62
CA PRO A 339 -18.70 -21.03 -15.16
C PRO A 339 -17.51 -21.35 -16.09
N ASN A 340 -16.76 -20.35 -16.51
CA ASN A 340 -15.60 -20.48 -17.38
C ASN A 340 -14.41 -19.78 -16.76
N ILE A 341 -13.29 -20.50 -16.56
CA ILE A 341 -12.08 -20.00 -15.90
C ILE A 341 -11.46 -18.83 -16.68
N ILE A 342 -11.46 -18.89 -18.01
CA ILE A 342 -10.89 -17.83 -18.86
C ILE A 342 -11.72 -16.54 -18.70
N ALA A 343 -13.04 -16.65 -18.83
CA ALA A 343 -13.95 -15.52 -18.63
C ALA A 343 -13.84 -14.95 -17.21
N ALA A 344 -13.73 -15.81 -16.20
CA ALA A 344 -13.51 -15.41 -14.81
C ALA A 344 -12.19 -14.68 -14.65
N SER A 345 -11.09 -15.17 -15.22
CA SER A 345 -9.76 -14.54 -15.15
C SER A 345 -9.74 -13.16 -15.80
N ILE A 346 -10.42 -13.01 -16.95
CA ILE A 346 -10.55 -11.71 -17.62
C ILE A 346 -11.41 -10.76 -16.79
N ALA A 347 -12.55 -11.24 -16.28
CA ALA A 347 -13.48 -10.42 -15.51
C ALA A 347 -12.81 -9.87 -14.24
N VAL A 348 -12.08 -10.71 -13.48
CA VAL A 348 -11.42 -10.26 -12.26
C VAL A 348 -10.25 -9.31 -12.54
N SER A 349 -9.55 -9.48 -13.67
CA SER A 349 -8.50 -8.54 -14.10
C SER A 349 -9.09 -7.16 -14.43
N ILE A 350 -10.30 -7.13 -15.03
CA ILE A 350 -11.04 -5.89 -15.29
C ILE A 350 -11.57 -5.27 -13.98
N VAL A 351 -12.00 -6.09 -12.99
CA VAL A 351 -12.30 -5.58 -11.63
C VAL A 351 -11.08 -4.87 -11.05
N GLY A 352 -9.90 -5.48 -11.14
CA GLY A 352 -8.65 -4.84 -10.72
C GLY A 352 -8.42 -3.50 -11.42
N PHE A 353 -8.63 -3.45 -12.74
CA PHE A 353 -8.44 -2.24 -13.54
C PHE A 353 -9.30 -1.07 -13.06
N PHE A 354 -10.58 -1.29 -12.81
CA PHE A 354 -11.46 -0.23 -12.29
C PHE A 354 -11.26 0.06 -10.81
N ALA A 355 -10.83 -0.91 -10.02
CA ALA A 355 -10.49 -0.71 -8.61
C ALA A 355 -9.19 0.08 -8.40
N GLY A 356 -8.22 -0.03 -9.33
CA GLY A 356 -6.88 0.55 -9.19
C GLY A 356 -6.84 2.03 -8.83
N PRO A 357 -7.55 2.92 -9.52
CA PRO A 357 -7.49 4.36 -9.28
C PRO A 357 -8.20 4.83 -8.00
N LEU A 358 -9.06 4.01 -7.38
CA LEU A 358 -9.89 4.42 -6.25
C LEU A 358 -9.04 4.90 -5.07
N PHE A 359 -7.93 4.20 -4.75
CA PHE A 359 -7.05 4.57 -3.65
C PHE A 359 -6.39 5.93 -3.88
N ALA A 360 -5.70 6.09 -5.00
CA ALA A 360 -4.96 7.31 -5.30
C ALA A 360 -5.88 8.53 -5.42
N THR A 361 -7.07 8.35 -6.02
CA THR A 361 -8.08 9.42 -6.13
C THR A 361 -8.64 9.80 -4.76
N GLY A 362 -8.91 8.81 -3.89
CA GLY A 362 -9.35 9.05 -2.52
C GLY A 362 -8.32 9.83 -1.71
N VAL A 363 -7.03 9.46 -1.78
CA VAL A 363 -5.94 10.17 -1.11
C VAL A 363 -5.79 11.59 -1.64
N SER A 364 -5.86 11.79 -2.96
CA SER A 364 -5.80 13.12 -3.58
C SER A 364 -6.96 14.01 -3.12
N LEU A 365 -8.16 13.46 -2.99
CA LEU A 365 -9.31 14.19 -2.47
C LEU A 365 -9.16 14.50 -0.98
N ALA A 366 -8.71 13.54 -0.18
CA ALA A 366 -8.44 13.70 1.24
C ALA A 366 -7.45 14.85 1.50
N ALA A 367 -6.37 14.91 0.73
CA ALA A 367 -5.37 15.98 0.82
C ALA A 367 -5.93 17.39 0.56
N LYS A 368 -7.06 17.50 -0.17
CA LYS A 368 -7.76 18.76 -0.46
C LYS A 368 -8.86 19.10 0.56
N LEU A 369 -9.42 18.09 1.23
CA LEU A 369 -10.51 18.26 2.18
C LEU A 369 -10.04 18.60 3.58
N PHE A 370 -8.83 18.16 3.95
CA PHE A 370 -8.28 18.44 5.27
C PHE A 370 -7.53 19.76 5.31
N GLU A 371 -7.75 20.54 6.36
CA GLU A 371 -6.96 21.72 6.68
C GLU A 371 -5.49 21.35 6.88
N PRO A 372 -4.53 22.21 6.52
CA PRO A 372 -3.10 21.92 6.59
C PRO A 372 -2.65 21.41 7.96
N GLU A 373 -3.21 21.96 9.05
CA GLU A 373 -2.86 21.62 10.43
C GLU A 373 -3.21 20.17 10.80
N ILE A 374 -4.40 19.70 10.40
CA ILE A 374 -4.89 18.35 10.75
C ILE A 374 -4.56 17.30 9.69
N LYS A 375 -4.14 17.71 8.49
CA LYS A 375 -3.96 16.82 7.32
C LYS A 375 -3.08 15.59 7.62
N PRO A 376 -1.87 15.70 8.22
CA PRO A 376 -1.05 14.51 8.47
C PRO A 376 -1.73 13.52 9.40
N THR A 377 -2.33 14.00 10.49
CA THR A 377 -3.02 13.17 11.49
C THR A 377 -4.28 12.53 10.89
N ALA A 378 -5.04 13.28 10.10
CA ALA A 378 -6.24 12.79 9.44
C ALA A 378 -5.92 11.70 8.39
N LEU A 379 -4.90 11.90 7.56
CA LEU A 379 -4.47 10.90 6.59
C LEU A 379 -3.96 9.63 7.26
N ALA A 380 -3.17 9.76 8.33
CA ALA A 380 -2.71 8.61 9.10
C ALA A 380 -3.88 7.79 9.66
N PHE A 381 -4.90 8.45 10.23
CA PHE A 381 -6.09 7.78 10.73
C PHE A 381 -6.89 7.09 9.61
N VAL A 382 -7.09 7.76 8.47
CA VAL A 382 -7.74 7.17 7.30
C VAL A 382 -7.02 5.91 6.83
N PHE A 383 -5.68 5.91 6.79
CA PHE A 383 -4.90 4.74 6.40
C PHE A 383 -4.99 3.60 7.43
N VAL A 384 -5.00 3.91 8.72
CA VAL A 384 -5.25 2.88 9.76
C VAL A 384 -6.63 2.25 9.56
N MET A 385 -7.68 3.05 9.35
CA MET A 385 -9.03 2.53 9.08
C MET A 385 -9.11 1.70 7.80
N ALA A 386 -8.36 2.08 6.75
CA ALA A 386 -8.21 1.27 5.55
C ALA A 386 -7.60 -0.11 5.87
N GLN A 387 -6.52 -0.16 6.66
CA GLN A 387 -5.86 -1.41 7.04
C GLN A 387 -6.74 -2.28 7.96
N VAL A 388 -7.55 -1.66 8.83
CA VAL A 388 -8.58 -2.41 9.60
C VAL A 388 -9.51 -3.14 8.64
N GLY A 389 -10.07 -2.44 7.64
CA GLY A 389 -10.93 -3.05 6.62
C GLY A 389 -10.22 -4.13 5.83
N GLY A 390 -8.99 -3.83 5.36
CA GLY A 390 -8.15 -4.73 4.58
C GLY A 390 -7.73 -6.01 5.29
N SER A 391 -7.75 -6.04 6.60
CA SER A 391 -7.45 -7.24 7.40
C SER A 391 -8.74 -7.93 7.90
N LEU A 392 -9.72 -7.16 8.32
CA LEU A 392 -10.96 -7.67 8.92
C LEU A 392 -11.79 -8.48 7.92
N PHE A 393 -12.02 -7.95 6.70
CA PHE A 393 -12.89 -8.63 5.73
C PHE A 393 -12.28 -9.92 5.18
N PRO A 394 -10.98 -10.02 4.81
CA PRO A 394 -10.40 -11.31 4.48
C PRO A 394 -10.44 -12.31 5.64
N MET A 395 -10.25 -11.84 6.89
CA MET A 395 -10.35 -12.68 8.09
C MET A 395 -11.77 -13.23 8.26
N ILE A 396 -12.80 -12.38 8.17
CA ILE A 396 -14.22 -12.79 8.24
C ILE A 396 -14.53 -13.77 7.11
N THR A 397 -14.07 -13.49 5.88
CA THR A 397 -14.29 -14.37 4.71
C THR A 397 -13.73 -15.76 4.96
N GLY A 398 -12.50 -15.88 5.45
CA GLY A 398 -11.91 -17.18 5.76
C GLY A 398 -12.60 -17.90 6.92
N GLY A 399 -13.05 -17.15 7.93
CA GLY A 399 -13.86 -17.71 9.04
C GLY A 399 -15.19 -18.29 8.54
N VAL A 400 -15.94 -17.53 7.74
CA VAL A 400 -17.22 -17.99 7.17
C VAL A 400 -16.98 -19.11 6.15
N ALA A 401 -15.93 -19.03 5.34
CA ALA A 401 -15.59 -20.04 4.35
C ALA A 401 -15.28 -21.42 4.97
N SER A 402 -14.83 -21.46 6.23
CA SER A 402 -14.55 -22.73 6.93
C SER A 402 -15.80 -23.57 7.17
N SER A 403 -16.98 -22.97 7.27
CA SER A 403 -18.27 -23.65 7.48
C SER A 403 -19.15 -23.65 6.23
N ALA A 404 -19.14 -22.60 5.43
CA ALA A 404 -20.01 -22.42 4.27
C ALA A 404 -19.31 -22.65 2.92
N GLY A 405 -18.00 -22.94 2.91
CA GLY A 405 -17.17 -23.08 1.73
C GLY A 405 -16.74 -21.74 1.14
N VAL A 406 -15.71 -21.76 0.29
CA VAL A 406 -15.10 -20.53 -0.30
C VAL A 406 -16.04 -19.83 -1.29
N ALA A 407 -17.14 -20.46 -1.70
CA ALA A 407 -18.16 -19.85 -2.55
C ALA A 407 -18.77 -18.56 -1.96
N VAL A 408 -18.74 -18.41 -0.61
CA VAL A 408 -19.17 -17.21 0.12
C VAL A 408 -18.40 -15.95 -0.29
N LEU A 409 -17.22 -16.08 -0.87
CA LEU A 409 -16.41 -14.97 -1.35
C LEU A 409 -17.19 -14.04 -2.29
N GLN A 410 -18.02 -14.61 -3.18
CA GLN A 410 -18.67 -13.82 -4.22
C GLN A 410 -19.73 -12.86 -3.68
N PRO A 411 -20.73 -13.31 -2.90
CA PRO A 411 -21.70 -12.39 -2.32
C PRO A 411 -21.04 -11.39 -1.38
N MET A 412 -19.99 -11.75 -0.65
CA MET A 412 -19.24 -10.81 0.19
C MET A 412 -18.55 -9.73 -0.63
N LEU A 413 -17.90 -10.07 -1.73
CA LEU A 413 -17.25 -9.09 -2.60
C LEU A 413 -18.26 -8.13 -3.25
N ILE A 414 -19.42 -8.63 -3.69
CA ILE A 414 -20.47 -7.77 -4.23
C ILE A 414 -20.97 -6.79 -3.18
N ALA A 415 -21.22 -7.26 -1.95
CA ALA A 415 -21.63 -6.40 -0.84
C ALA A 415 -20.55 -5.35 -0.49
N LEU A 416 -19.28 -5.74 -0.50
CA LEU A 416 -18.16 -4.85 -0.23
C LEU A 416 -17.97 -3.80 -1.34
N TRP A 417 -18.05 -4.18 -2.62
CA TRP A 417 -18.01 -3.23 -3.73
C TRP A 417 -19.20 -2.27 -3.73
N ALA A 418 -20.39 -2.75 -3.36
CA ALA A 418 -21.56 -1.90 -3.18
C ALA A 418 -21.34 -0.90 -2.02
N ALA A 419 -20.87 -1.37 -0.87
CA ALA A 419 -20.55 -0.51 0.26
C ALA A 419 -19.48 0.52 -0.07
N THR A 420 -18.42 0.12 -0.81
CA THR A 420 -17.38 1.03 -1.32
C THR A 420 -18.00 2.12 -2.21
N SER A 421 -18.86 1.74 -3.15
CA SER A 421 -19.49 2.68 -4.09
C SER A 421 -20.43 3.66 -3.38
N LEU A 422 -21.25 3.16 -2.45
CA LEU A 422 -22.17 3.98 -1.68
C LEU A 422 -21.45 4.92 -0.72
N SER A 423 -20.42 4.42 -0.02
CA SER A 423 -19.62 5.25 0.88
C SER A 423 -18.89 6.39 0.16
N TRP A 424 -18.47 6.18 -1.09
CA TRP A 424 -17.89 7.24 -1.91
C TRP A 424 -18.86 8.41 -2.18
N LEU A 425 -20.14 8.12 -2.36
CA LEU A 425 -21.15 9.18 -2.56
C LEU A 425 -21.34 10.07 -1.33
N LEU A 426 -21.03 9.57 -0.14
CA LEU A 426 -21.09 10.32 1.11
C LEU A 426 -19.88 11.25 1.31
N VAL A 427 -18.76 10.99 0.59
CA VAL A 427 -17.55 11.80 0.70
C VAL A 427 -17.81 13.22 0.15
N PRO A 428 -17.59 14.27 0.95
CA PRO A 428 -17.73 15.65 0.49
C PRO A 428 -16.82 15.93 -0.70
N GLN A 429 -17.32 16.70 -1.69
CA GLN A 429 -16.51 17.13 -2.82
C GLN A 429 -16.06 18.56 -2.60
N THR A 430 -14.85 18.87 -3.02
CA THR A 430 -14.37 20.24 -3.03
C THR A 430 -15.20 21.04 -4.04
N LYS A 431 -15.88 22.13 -3.59
CA LYS A 431 -16.50 23.08 -4.52
C LYS A 431 -15.42 23.55 -5.49
N LYS A 432 -15.68 23.54 -6.80
CA LYS A 432 -14.85 24.23 -7.78
C LYS A 432 -14.79 25.69 -7.32
N ARG A 433 -13.63 26.15 -6.87
CA ARG A 433 -13.37 27.56 -6.61
C ARG A 433 -13.50 28.22 -7.97
N ASN A 434 -14.52 29.06 -8.17
CA ASN A 434 -14.71 29.78 -9.40
C ASN A 434 -13.46 30.63 -9.62
N LEU A 435 -12.77 30.39 -10.73
CA LEU A 435 -11.59 31.18 -11.19
C LEU A 435 -11.89 32.68 -11.38
N ALA A 436 -13.14 33.10 -11.18
CA ALA A 436 -13.56 34.50 -11.25
C ALA A 436 -13.16 35.34 -10.03
N GLU A 437 -12.76 34.75 -8.89
CA GLU A 437 -12.38 35.51 -7.69
C GLU A 437 -10.88 35.85 -7.61
N THR A 438 -10.05 35.30 -8.49
CA THR A 438 -8.59 35.52 -8.47
C THR A 438 -8.13 36.72 -9.32
N HIS A 439 -9.04 37.50 -9.94
CA HIS A 439 -8.73 38.70 -10.70
C HIS A 439 -9.18 40.02 -10.03
N GLN A 440 -9.52 39.97 -8.74
CA GLN A 440 -9.93 41.16 -7.96
C GLN A 440 -9.10 41.39 -6.67
N GLU A 441 -7.89 40.80 -6.54
CA GLU A 441 -6.91 41.22 -5.53
C GLU A 441 -5.60 41.64 -6.17
#